data_06401380b4b3ec84a2348cfb5acb0732
#
_entry.id   06401380b4b3ec84a2348cfb5acb0732
#
_cell.length_a   1.000
_cell.length_b   1.000
_cell.length_c   1.000
_cell.angle_alpha   90.00
_cell.angle_beta   90.00
_cell.angle_gamma   90.00
#
_symmetry.space_group_name_H-M   'P 1'
#
loop_
_entity.id
_entity.type
_entity.pdbx_description
1 polymer ?
#
loop_
_entity_poly.entity_id
_entity_poly.type
_entity_poly.pdbx_seq_one_letter_code
_entity_poly.pdbx_strand_id
1 'polypeptide(L)'
;MSIRLTRRAALVTSAAGMAALPSVGWARGAANDDAGLADQVDAYVKRAMAAFPDQPAVSVALVKDGRAVLTRGYGVRAIGGAAIDEHTLFAIASNTKAVTCAALAILIDEGKVKWDEPVRTYLPDFALSKPELNGMVTVRDLVSHRIGFGLGAGDLLFWPNSDRTRAEIMTAVPHVPIEDGFRTSYHYCNLMFVVAGEVVAAASGMAWEDFVQTRILDRLGMSETLPVMT
;
A
#
# COMPACT_ATOMS: atom_id res chain seq x y z
N MET A 1 49.15 -8.37 12.23
CA MET A 1 48.56 -9.68 11.84
C MET A 1 47.03 -9.54 11.88
N SER A 2 46.41 -9.29 10.73
CA SER A 2 44.97 -8.99 10.65
C SER A 2 44.21 -10.30 10.43
N ILE A 3 43.38 -10.70 11.40
CA ILE A 3 42.52 -11.89 11.32
C ILE A 3 41.29 -11.52 10.53
N ARG A 4 41.19 -12.01 9.29
CA ARG A 4 39.92 -11.91 8.51
C ARG A 4 38.97 -13.01 8.94
N LEU A 5 37.90 -12.64 9.70
CA LEU A 5 36.79 -13.53 9.99
C LEU A 5 35.96 -13.74 8.73
N THR A 6 35.75 -14.98 8.32
CA THR A 6 34.85 -15.31 7.22
C THR A 6 33.39 -15.28 7.69
N ARG A 7 32.45 -15.01 6.75
CA ARG A 7 31.00 -14.97 7.04
C ARG A 7 30.47 -16.26 7.74
N ARG A 8 31.08 -17.41 7.48
CA ARG A 8 30.74 -18.67 8.15
C ARG A 8 31.18 -18.71 9.61
N ALA A 9 32.32 -18.14 9.94
CA ALA A 9 32.80 -18.07 11.34
C ALA A 9 31.92 -17.12 12.18
N ALA A 10 31.44 -16.02 11.60
CA ALA A 10 30.52 -15.11 12.27
C ALA A 10 29.15 -15.78 12.60
N LEU A 11 28.65 -16.64 11.72
CA LEU A 11 27.38 -17.37 11.95
C LEU A 11 27.49 -18.45 13.03
N VAL A 12 28.62 -19.13 13.12
CA VAL A 12 28.85 -20.17 14.17
C VAL A 12 29.04 -19.52 15.55
N THR A 13 29.67 -18.36 15.64
CA THR A 13 29.84 -17.63 16.91
C THR A 13 28.50 -17.04 17.40
N SER A 14 27.61 -16.65 16.49
CA SER A 14 26.26 -16.16 16.85
C SER A 14 25.35 -17.26 17.39
N ALA A 15 25.48 -18.50 16.89
CA ALA A 15 24.68 -19.63 17.37
C ALA A 15 25.09 -20.10 18.78
N ALA A 16 26.36 -20.00 19.14
CA ALA A 16 26.85 -20.37 20.48
C ALA A 16 26.48 -19.34 21.56
N GLY A 17 26.28 -18.07 21.17
CA GLY A 17 25.86 -17.01 22.11
C GLY A 17 24.38 -17.03 22.46
N MET A 18 23.52 -17.69 21.68
CA MET A 18 22.07 -17.76 21.94
C MET A 18 21.67 -18.84 22.96
N ALA A 19 22.56 -19.75 23.34
CA ALA A 19 22.27 -20.80 24.29
C ALA A 19 22.35 -20.37 25.79
N ALA A 20 22.71 -19.12 26.08
CA ALA A 20 22.92 -18.62 27.45
C ALA A 20 22.04 -17.40 27.80
N LEU A 21 21.07 -17.03 26.97
CA LEU A 21 20.06 -16.08 27.41
C LEU A 21 19.03 -16.83 28.25
N PRO A 22 18.78 -16.39 29.51
CA PRO A 22 17.67 -16.94 30.27
C PRO A 22 16.44 -16.78 29.38
N SER A 23 15.69 -17.86 29.19
CA SER A 23 14.36 -17.77 28.58
C SER A 23 13.62 -16.73 29.42
N VAL A 24 13.45 -15.52 28.84
CA VAL A 24 12.44 -14.61 29.33
C VAL A 24 11.16 -15.39 29.10
N GLY A 25 10.74 -16.10 30.09
CA GLY A 25 9.45 -16.71 30.16
C GLY A 25 8.49 -15.55 29.92
N TRP A 26 7.90 -15.52 28.75
CA TRP A 26 6.68 -14.78 28.55
C TRP A 26 5.72 -15.45 29.54
N ALA A 27 5.67 -14.89 30.75
CA ALA A 27 4.63 -15.24 31.69
C ALA A 27 3.34 -15.12 30.88
N ARG A 28 2.67 -16.24 30.66
CA ARG A 28 1.26 -16.27 30.28
C ARG A 28 0.53 -15.67 31.47
N GLY A 29 0.73 -14.36 31.62
CA GLY A 29 -0.04 -13.55 32.53
C GLY A 29 -1.47 -13.57 32.02
N ALA A 30 -2.35 -13.78 32.97
CA ALA A 30 -3.79 -13.67 33.04
C ALA A 30 -4.52 -13.28 31.74
N ALA A 31 -5.68 -13.89 31.51
CA ALA A 31 -6.62 -13.59 30.45
C ALA A 31 -6.54 -12.10 30.11
N ASN A 32 -6.01 -11.81 28.92
CA ASN A 32 -5.69 -10.46 28.51
C ASN A 32 -6.94 -9.61 28.64
N ASP A 33 -6.85 -8.57 29.42
CA ASP A 33 -7.86 -7.55 29.54
C ASP A 33 -7.92 -6.75 28.23
N ASP A 34 -8.52 -7.38 27.19
CA ASP A 34 -8.75 -6.76 25.90
C ASP A 34 -9.67 -5.54 26.05
N ALA A 35 -10.56 -5.55 27.04
CA ALA A 35 -11.40 -4.41 27.40
C ALA A 35 -10.55 -3.26 27.96
N GLY A 36 -9.65 -3.53 28.88
CA GLY A 36 -8.73 -2.53 29.40
C GLY A 36 -7.81 -1.94 28.32
N LEU A 37 -7.39 -2.74 27.34
CA LEU A 37 -6.64 -2.25 26.20
C LEU A 37 -7.50 -1.35 25.28
N ALA A 38 -8.75 -1.76 25.01
CA ALA A 38 -9.70 -0.94 24.24
C ALA A 38 -9.95 0.42 24.91
N ASP A 39 -10.14 0.43 26.23
CA ASP A 39 -10.36 1.65 27.01
C ASP A 39 -9.13 2.58 27.01
N GLN A 40 -7.94 2.03 27.07
CA GLN A 40 -6.70 2.80 26.96
C GLN A 40 -6.56 3.47 25.59
N VAL A 41 -6.83 2.73 24.51
CA VAL A 41 -6.80 3.27 23.13
C VAL A 41 -7.90 4.32 22.95
N ASP A 42 -9.11 4.06 23.43
CA ASP A 42 -10.21 5.02 23.38
C ASP A 42 -9.85 6.35 24.08
N ALA A 43 -9.32 6.26 25.31
CA ALA A 43 -8.87 7.43 26.05
C ALA A 43 -7.72 8.18 25.35
N TYR A 44 -6.80 7.43 24.72
CA TYR A 44 -5.71 8.02 23.97
C TYR A 44 -6.22 8.80 22.74
N VAL A 45 -7.10 8.19 21.93
CA VAL A 45 -7.68 8.84 20.76
C VAL A 45 -8.46 10.10 21.14
N LYS A 46 -9.27 10.04 22.19
CA LYS A 46 -10.00 11.23 22.68
C LYS A 46 -9.06 12.37 23.08
N ARG A 47 -7.94 12.07 23.76
CA ARG A 47 -6.92 13.10 24.11
C ARG A 47 -6.24 13.64 22.85
N ALA A 48 -5.90 12.77 21.87
CA ALA A 48 -5.29 13.21 20.64
C ALA A 48 -6.22 14.15 19.86
N MET A 49 -7.49 13.79 19.70
CA MET A 49 -8.48 14.68 19.04
C MET A 49 -8.68 16.00 19.76
N ALA A 50 -8.65 16.00 21.09
CA ALA A 50 -8.72 17.26 21.86
C ALA A 50 -7.50 18.16 21.64
N ALA A 51 -6.34 17.57 21.35
CA ALA A 51 -5.11 18.32 21.02
C ALA A 51 -5.09 18.83 19.56
N PHE A 52 -5.92 18.26 18.67
CA PHE A 52 -6.04 18.62 17.25
C PHE A 52 -7.50 18.92 16.90
N PRO A 53 -8.06 20.05 17.38
CA PRO A 53 -9.49 20.35 17.26
C PRO A 53 -9.97 20.52 15.81
N ASP A 54 -9.05 20.82 14.88
CA ASP A 54 -9.36 20.97 13.45
C ASP A 54 -9.48 19.63 12.73
N GLN A 55 -9.14 18.51 13.39
CA GLN A 55 -9.34 17.16 12.85
C GLN A 55 -10.78 16.69 13.16
N PRO A 56 -11.69 16.68 12.17
CA PRO A 56 -13.11 16.46 12.45
C PRO A 56 -13.42 15.02 12.84
N ALA A 57 -12.65 14.05 12.33
CA ALA A 57 -12.95 12.64 12.53
C ALA A 57 -11.70 11.74 12.49
N VAL A 58 -11.77 10.64 13.23
CA VAL A 58 -10.80 9.54 13.20
C VAL A 58 -11.54 8.21 13.30
N SER A 59 -11.21 7.24 12.46
CA SER A 59 -11.64 5.85 12.61
C SER A 59 -10.46 5.00 13.09
N VAL A 60 -10.72 4.14 14.07
CA VAL A 60 -9.69 3.27 14.67
C VAL A 60 -10.18 1.83 14.69
N ALA A 61 -9.34 0.92 14.20
CA ALA A 61 -9.46 -0.50 14.40
C ALA A 61 -8.22 -1.04 15.12
N LEU A 62 -8.43 -1.75 16.23
CA LEU A 62 -7.38 -2.45 16.96
C LEU A 62 -7.60 -3.94 16.82
N VAL A 63 -6.62 -4.63 16.24
CA VAL A 63 -6.63 -6.08 16.09
C VAL A 63 -5.50 -6.66 16.95
N LYS A 64 -5.82 -7.68 17.74
CA LYS A 64 -4.87 -8.41 18.57
C LYS A 64 -5.16 -9.91 18.47
N ASP A 65 -4.13 -10.69 18.25
CA ASP A 65 -4.23 -12.15 18.12
C ASP A 65 -5.32 -12.60 17.12
N GLY A 66 -5.42 -11.90 15.98
CA GLY A 66 -6.39 -12.16 14.92
C GLY A 66 -7.84 -11.76 15.22
N ARG A 67 -8.10 -11.04 16.32
CA ARG A 67 -9.45 -10.59 16.74
C ARG A 67 -9.51 -9.07 16.82
N ALA A 68 -10.63 -8.48 16.33
CA ALA A 68 -10.91 -7.07 16.55
C ALA A 68 -11.22 -6.84 18.06
N VAL A 69 -10.39 -6.01 18.69
CA VAL A 69 -10.55 -5.60 20.09
C VAL A 69 -11.30 -4.29 20.21
N LEU A 70 -11.10 -3.39 19.24
CA LEU A 70 -11.79 -2.12 19.14
C LEU A 70 -12.03 -1.81 17.66
N THR A 71 -13.25 -1.42 17.31
CA THR A 71 -13.57 -0.77 16.03
C THR A 71 -14.49 0.39 16.35
N ARG A 72 -14.05 1.62 16.08
CA ARG A 72 -14.81 2.82 16.49
C ARG A 72 -14.49 4.05 15.64
N GLY A 73 -15.54 4.80 15.32
CA GLY A 73 -15.45 6.17 14.80
C GLY A 73 -15.45 7.20 15.91
N TYR A 74 -14.73 8.30 15.74
CA TYR A 74 -14.67 9.43 16.66
C TYR A 74 -14.85 10.71 15.88
N GLY A 75 -15.70 11.61 16.36
CA GLY A 75 -15.96 12.91 15.76
C GLY A 75 -17.13 12.91 14.76
N VAL A 76 -17.05 13.77 13.77
CA VAL A 76 -18.15 14.08 12.85
C VAL A 76 -17.70 14.05 11.38
N ARG A 77 -18.61 13.76 10.44
CA ARG A 77 -18.33 13.72 8.99
C ARG A 77 -17.84 15.05 8.43
N ALA A 78 -18.38 16.14 8.97
CA ALA A 78 -18.00 17.51 8.68
C ALA A 78 -18.32 18.37 9.91
N ILE A 79 -17.75 19.57 10.01
CA ILE A 79 -18.05 20.50 11.10
C ILE A 79 -19.56 20.78 11.12
N GLY A 80 -20.21 20.51 12.24
CA GLY A 80 -21.67 20.59 12.40
C GLY A 80 -22.48 19.45 11.77
N GLY A 81 -21.79 18.41 11.24
CA GLY A 81 -22.43 17.24 10.61
C GLY A 81 -22.71 16.09 11.58
N ALA A 82 -23.19 14.98 11.01
CA ALA A 82 -23.47 13.74 11.75
C ALA A 82 -22.21 13.13 12.34
N ALA A 83 -22.35 12.44 13.48
CA ALA A 83 -21.29 11.63 14.04
C ALA A 83 -20.85 10.53 13.08
N ILE A 84 -19.60 10.16 13.14
CA ILE A 84 -19.09 8.98 12.45
C ILE A 84 -19.15 7.73 13.35
N ASP A 85 -19.18 6.59 12.70
CA ASP A 85 -19.21 5.26 13.31
C ASP A 85 -18.22 4.32 12.60
N GLU A 86 -18.28 3.04 12.91
CA GLU A 86 -17.46 1.99 12.30
C GLU A 86 -17.77 1.71 10.83
N HIS A 87 -18.94 2.14 10.34
CA HIS A 87 -19.39 1.99 8.94
C HIS A 87 -19.07 3.21 8.08
N THR A 88 -18.52 4.26 8.67
CA THR A 88 -18.19 5.48 7.95
C THR A 88 -16.99 5.26 7.05
N LEU A 89 -17.15 5.50 5.75
CA LEU A 89 -16.08 5.35 4.76
C LEU A 89 -15.11 6.51 4.80
N PHE A 90 -13.84 6.18 4.69
CA PHE A 90 -12.74 7.13 4.56
C PHE A 90 -11.96 6.85 3.27
N ALA A 91 -11.53 7.90 2.59
CA ALA A 91 -10.56 7.77 1.52
C ALA A 91 -9.22 7.30 2.09
N ILE A 92 -8.74 6.14 1.63
CA ILE A 92 -7.52 5.52 2.16
C ILE A 92 -6.25 5.97 1.43
N ALA A 93 -6.38 6.84 0.46
CA ALA A 93 -5.28 7.44 -0.29
C ALA A 93 -4.24 6.38 -0.70
N SER A 94 -2.97 6.60 -0.36
CA SER A 94 -1.86 5.71 -0.78
C SER A 94 -1.87 4.31 -0.17
N ASN A 95 -2.74 4.00 0.80
CA ASN A 95 -2.95 2.61 1.21
C ASN A 95 -3.51 1.76 0.05
N THR A 96 -4.17 2.37 -0.94
CA THR A 96 -4.61 1.74 -2.19
C THR A 96 -3.47 1.06 -2.95
N LYS A 97 -2.23 1.54 -2.79
CA LYS A 97 -1.05 0.94 -3.41
C LYS A 97 -0.81 -0.50 -2.93
N ALA A 98 -1.05 -0.77 -1.65
CA ALA A 98 -0.95 -2.12 -1.12
C ALA A 98 -2.00 -3.05 -1.75
N VAL A 99 -3.21 -2.55 -2.00
CA VAL A 99 -4.29 -3.29 -2.67
C VAL A 99 -3.92 -3.59 -4.13
N THR A 100 -3.36 -2.62 -4.85
CA THR A 100 -2.87 -2.83 -6.23
C THR A 100 -1.72 -3.85 -6.27
N CYS A 101 -0.78 -3.79 -5.31
CA CYS A 101 0.27 -4.79 -5.19
C CYS A 101 -0.29 -6.19 -4.88
N ALA A 102 -1.32 -6.29 -4.03
CA ALA A 102 -1.99 -7.56 -3.74
C ALA A 102 -2.69 -8.12 -5.00
N ALA A 103 -3.34 -7.26 -5.80
CA ALA A 103 -3.94 -7.66 -7.07
C ALA A 103 -2.89 -8.23 -8.05
N LEU A 104 -1.74 -7.56 -8.19
CA LEU A 104 -0.63 -8.06 -8.98
C LEU A 104 -0.10 -9.40 -8.43
N ALA A 105 0.06 -9.52 -7.11
CA ALA A 105 0.55 -10.75 -6.48
C ALA A 105 -0.39 -11.94 -6.75
N ILE A 106 -1.70 -11.75 -6.69
CA ILE A 106 -2.68 -12.78 -7.06
C ILE A 106 -2.47 -13.24 -8.51
N LEU A 107 -2.28 -12.30 -9.44
CA LEU A 107 -2.05 -12.64 -10.85
C LEU A 107 -0.69 -13.30 -11.09
N ILE A 108 0.30 -13.02 -10.25
CA ILE A 108 1.61 -13.66 -10.28
C ILE A 108 1.50 -15.10 -9.78
N ASP A 109 0.78 -15.34 -8.68
CA ASP A 109 0.53 -16.68 -8.16
C ASP A 109 -0.28 -17.53 -9.17
N GLU A 110 -1.14 -16.90 -9.98
CA GLU A 110 -1.85 -17.52 -11.09
C GLU A 110 -0.98 -17.73 -12.35
N GLY A 111 0.26 -17.26 -12.34
CA GLY A 111 1.16 -17.35 -13.50
C GLY A 111 0.82 -16.43 -14.67
N LYS A 112 -0.10 -15.47 -14.48
CA LYS A 112 -0.54 -14.53 -15.51
C LYS A 112 0.36 -13.31 -15.64
N VAL A 113 1.05 -12.94 -14.57
CA VAL A 113 1.99 -11.81 -14.49
C VAL A 113 3.31 -12.30 -13.90
N LYS A 114 4.41 -11.64 -14.25
CA LYS A 114 5.71 -11.84 -13.60
C LYS A 114 6.30 -10.49 -13.18
N TRP A 115 6.90 -10.46 -11.99
CA TRP A 115 7.49 -9.21 -11.46
C TRP A 115 8.54 -8.59 -12.38
N ASP A 116 9.37 -9.40 -12.98
CA ASP A 116 10.53 -8.96 -13.76
C ASP A 116 10.29 -9.01 -15.28
N GLU A 117 9.05 -9.22 -15.71
CA GLU A 117 8.64 -9.12 -17.10
C GLU A 117 8.44 -7.65 -17.48
N PRO A 118 8.87 -7.22 -18.69
CA PRO A 118 8.61 -5.87 -19.18
C PRO A 118 7.12 -5.54 -19.18
N VAL A 119 6.77 -4.31 -18.79
CA VAL A 119 5.40 -3.79 -18.79
C VAL A 119 4.75 -3.94 -20.16
N ARG A 120 5.52 -3.77 -21.23
CA ARG A 120 5.04 -3.89 -22.62
C ARG A 120 4.57 -5.28 -23.02
N THR A 121 4.90 -6.31 -22.24
CA THR A 121 4.31 -7.65 -22.41
C THR A 121 2.80 -7.64 -22.16
N TYR A 122 2.34 -6.80 -21.25
CA TYR A 122 0.92 -6.66 -20.86
C TYR A 122 0.27 -5.43 -21.49
N LEU A 123 1.02 -4.38 -21.68
CA LEU A 123 0.60 -3.09 -22.25
C LEU A 123 1.53 -2.73 -23.42
N PRO A 124 1.30 -3.27 -24.64
CA PRO A 124 2.20 -3.11 -25.79
C PRO A 124 2.50 -1.65 -26.14
N ASP A 125 1.52 -0.76 -25.96
CA ASP A 125 1.62 0.66 -26.25
C ASP A 125 2.22 1.50 -25.11
N PHE A 126 2.61 0.87 -24.00
CA PHE A 126 3.25 1.58 -22.88
C PHE A 126 4.51 2.30 -23.33
N ALA A 127 4.56 3.60 -23.06
CA ALA A 127 5.70 4.43 -23.41
C ALA A 127 5.99 5.46 -22.31
N LEU A 128 7.21 5.91 -22.26
CA LEU A 128 7.75 6.92 -21.34
C LEU A 128 8.39 8.05 -22.12
N SER A 129 8.64 9.19 -21.46
CA SER A 129 9.35 10.34 -22.07
C SER A 129 10.80 10.03 -22.44
N LYS A 130 11.38 8.95 -21.90
CA LYS A 130 12.69 8.38 -22.27
C LYS A 130 12.47 7.05 -23.01
N PRO A 131 12.41 7.05 -24.35
CA PRO A 131 12.07 5.85 -25.14
C PRO A 131 12.96 4.65 -24.91
N GLU A 132 14.22 4.88 -24.55
CA GLU A 132 15.19 3.83 -24.21
C GLU A 132 14.76 2.97 -23.00
N LEU A 133 13.89 3.50 -22.14
CA LEU A 133 13.37 2.78 -20.97
C LEU A 133 12.15 1.91 -21.28
N ASN A 134 11.46 2.13 -22.40
CA ASN A 134 10.17 1.49 -22.69
C ASN A 134 10.21 -0.04 -22.63
N GLY A 135 11.29 -0.64 -23.11
CA GLY A 135 11.47 -2.09 -23.07
C GLY A 135 12.14 -2.62 -21.80
N MET A 136 12.61 -1.72 -20.94
CA MET A 136 13.37 -2.08 -19.73
C MET A 136 12.53 -2.06 -18.46
N VAL A 137 11.48 -1.22 -18.42
CA VAL A 137 10.62 -1.08 -17.24
C VAL A 137 9.81 -2.34 -17.04
N THR A 138 9.95 -2.94 -15.88
CA THR A 138 9.25 -4.16 -15.46
C THR A 138 8.06 -3.84 -14.57
N VAL A 139 7.17 -4.82 -14.34
CA VAL A 139 6.06 -4.70 -13.40
C VAL A 139 6.57 -4.31 -12.00
N ARG A 140 7.69 -4.86 -11.56
CA ARG A 140 8.35 -4.50 -10.30
C ARG A 140 8.74 -3.03 -10.23
N ASP A 141 9.20 -2.45 -11.32
CA ASP A 141 9.61 -1.04 -11.35
C ASP A 141 8.41 -0.10 -11.14
N LEU A 142 7.21 -0.46 -11.65
CA LEU A 142 6.00 0.34 -11.46
C LEU A 142 5.67 0.56 -9.98
N VAL A 143 5.86 -0.47 -9.16
CA VAL A 143 5.43 -0.46 -7.75
C VAL A 143 6.55 -0.21 -6.75
N SER A 144 7.76 0.06 -7.22
CA SER A 144 8.93 0.26 -6.35
C SER A 144 9.49 1.69 -6.36
N HIS A 145 8.83 2.64 -7.02
CA HIS A 145 9.20 4.06 -7.01
C HIS A 145 10.64 4.34 -7.50
N ARG A 146 11.11 3.61 -8.52
CA ARG A 146 12.50 3.66 -8.97
C ARG A 146 12.68 3.94 -10.47
N ILE A 147 11.65 4.48 -11.14
CA ILE A 147 11.72 4.79 -12.58
C ILE A 147 12.45 6.11 -12.85
N GLY A 148 12.45 7.03 -11.86
CA GLY A 148 13.15 8.31 -11.97
C GLY A 148 12.23 9.50 -12.27
N PHE A 149 10.94 9.37 -12.02
CA PHE A 149 10.01 10.52 -12.05
C PHE A 149 10.27 11.45 -10.86
N GLY A 150 10.10 12.76 -11.06
CA GLY A 150 10.08 13.70 -9.95
C GLY A 150 8.91 13.47 -9.00
N LEU A 151 9.01 13.99 -7.77
CA LEU A 151 7.93 13.92 -6.79
C LEU A 151 6.67 14.60 -7.32
N GLY A 152 5.54 13.87 -7.33
CA GLY A 152 4.27 14.39 -7.84
C GLY A 152 4.17 14.48 -9.36
N ALA A 153 5.17 13.96 -10.11
CA ALA A 153 5.13 13.97 -11.56
C ALA A 153 3.91 13.22 -12.09
N GLY A 154 3.08 13.92 -12.88
CA GLY A 154 1.85 13.39 -13.44
C GLY A 154 0.66 13.36 -12.49
N ASP A 155 0.78 13.77 -11.24
CA ASP A 155 -0.33 13.74 -10.28
C ASP A 155 -1.52 14.60 -10.74
N LEU A 156 -1.29 15.73 -11.38
CA LEU A 156 -2.34 16.60 -11.91
C LEU A 156 -3.17 15.97 -13.05
N LEU A 157 -2.80 14.80 -13.55
CA LEU A 157 -3.61 14.05 -14.52
C LEU A 157 -4.86 13.45 -13.86
N PHE A 158 -4.84 13.22 -12.55
CA PHE A 158 -5.93 12.57 -11.80
C PHE A 158 -6.18 13.15 -10.40
N TRP A 159 -5.36 14.11 -9.93
CA TRP A 159 -5.48 14.73 -8.61
C TRP A 159 -5.29 16.29 -8.68
N PRO A 160 -6.08 17.09 -7.97
CA PRO A 160 -7.33 16.74 -7.27
C PRO A 160 -8.37 16.22 -8.24
N ASN A 161 -9.52 16.08 -8.26
CA ASN A 161 -10.44 15.45 -9.20
C ASN A 161 -10.20 15.87 -10.66
N SER A 162 -10.15 14.89 -11.55
CA SER A 162 -9.97 15.06 -12.98
C SER A 162 -11.02 14.24 -13.72
N ASP A 163 -11.59 14.79 -14.80
CA ASP A 163 -12.54 14.07 -15.67
C ASP A 163 -11.82 13.13 -16.66
N ARG A 164 -10.49 12.99 -16.55
CA ARG A 164 -9.72 12.14 -17.44
C ARG A 164 -9.98 10.67 -17.17
N THR A 165 -10.26 9.96 -18.23
CA THR A 165 -10.28 8.49 -18.20
C THR A 165 -8.88 7.92 -18.02
N ARG A 166 -8.77 6.67 -17.59
CA ARG A 166 -7.47 5.98 -17.52
C ARG A 166 -6.78 5.90 -18.87
N ALA A 167 -7.52 5.68 -19.95
CA ALA A 167 -6.97 5.69 -21.31
C ALA A 167 -6.30 7.03 -21.64
N GLU A 168 -6.93 8.15 -21.29
CA GLU A 168 -6.34 9.48 -21.47
C GLU A 168 -5.12 9.70 -20.57
N ILE A 169 -5.14 9.21 -19.34
CA ILE A 169 -3.96 9.24 -18.46
C ILE A 169 -2.82 8.43 -19.07
N MET A 170 -3.08 7.22 -19.55
CA MET A 170 -2.08 6.36 -20.20
C MET A 170 -1.47 7.05 -21.42
N THR A 171 -2.29 7.75 -22.23
CA THR A 171 -1.82 8.54 -23.38
C THR A 171 -0.93 9.71 -22.95
N ALA A 172 -1.11 10.24 -21.74
CA ALA A 172 -0.32 11.36 -21.23
C ALA A 172 1.02 10.91 -20.58
N VAL A 173 1.16 9.64 -20.19
CA VAL A 173 2.38 9.12 -19.54
C VAL A 173 3.67 9.46 -20.31
N PRO A 174 3.76 9.32 -21.66
CA PRO A 174 4.96 9.65 -22.43
C PRO A 174 5.36 11.13 -22.37
N HIS A 175 4.46 12.01 -21.96
CA HIS A 175 4.71 13.45 -21.86
C HIS A 175 5.12 13.90 -20.46
N VAL A 176 5.11 13.01 -19.47
CA VAL A 176 5.56 13.31 -18.10
C VAL A 176 7.09 13.12 -18.04
N PRO A 177 7.84 14.17 -17.70
CA PRO A 177 9.31 14.10 -17.69
C PRO A 177 9.83 13.08 -16.69
N ILE A 178 10.79 12.26 -17.12
CA ILE A 178 11.64 11.47 -16.25
C ILE A 178 12.91 12.27 -16.01
N GLU A 179 13.22 12.56 -14.74
CA GLU A 179 14.37 13.36 -14.36
C GLU A 179 15.65 12.53 -14.49
N ASP A 180 15.87 11.59 -13.57
CA ASP A 180 17.07 10.74 -13.56
C ASP A 180 16.91 9.55 -12.60
N GLY A 181 17.92 8.68 -12.55
CA GLY A 181 18.03 7.69 -11.48
C GLY A 181 17.23 6.40 -11.70
N PHE A 182 16.97 6.00 -12.96
CA PHE A 182 16.33 4.70 -13.21
C PHE A 182 17.04 3.58 -12.45
N ARG A 183 16.30 2.95 -11.54
CA ARG A 183 16.73 1.89 -10.62
C ARG A 183 17.85 2.26 -9.62
N THR A 184 18.31 3.50 -9.59
CA THR A 184 19.40 3.94 -8.70
C THR A 184 18.93 4.87 -7.59
N SER A 185 17.75 5.48 -7.74
CA SER A 185 17.17 6.43 -6.78
C SER A 185 15.71 6.08 -6.49
N TYR A 186 15.25 6.45 -5.29
CA TYR A 186 13.85 6.37 -4.90
C TYR A 186 13.15 7.71 -5.19
N HIS A 187 12.11 7.67 -6.00
CA HIS A 187 11.26 8.82 -6.31
C HIS A 187 9.78 8.40 -6.24
N TYR A 188 9.10 8.84 -5.20
CA TYR A 188 7.71 8.50 -5.01
C TYR A 188 6.86 8.98 -6.19
N CYS A 189 6.15 8.07 -6.84
CA CYS A 189 5.36 8.34 -8.04
C CYS A 189 4.01 7.63 -7.96
N ASN A 190 2.92 8.39 -8.00
CA ASN A 190 1.56 7.86 -8.00
C ASN A 190 1.16 7.35 -9.39
N LEU A 191 1.60 8.06 -10.45
CA LEU A 191 1.23 7.75 -11.84
C LEU A 191 1.54 6.29 -12.21
N MET A 192 2.65 5.73 -11.74
CA MET A 192 3.03 4.35 -12.05
C MET A 192 2.12 3.31 -11.39
N PHE A 193 1.39 3.67 -10.35
CA PHE A 193 0.35 2.80 -9.79
C PHE A 193 -0.93 2.81 -10.61
N VAL A 194 -1.21 3.87 -11.36
CA VAL A 194 -2.27 3.85 -12.38
C VAL A 194 -1.88 2.85 -13.47
N VAL A 195 -0.65 2.92 -13.98
CA VAL A 195 -0.11 1.96 -14.97
C VAL A 195 -0.15 0.52 -14.43
N ALA A 196 0.19 0.31 -13.15
CA ALA A 196 0.11 -1.00 -12.51
C ALA A 196 -1.34 -1.54 -12.45
N GLY A 197 -2.32 -0.65 -12.24
CA GLY A 197 -3.74 -1.00 -12.34
C GLY A 197 -4.14 -1.45 -13.75
N GLU A 198 -3.62 -0.80 -14.78
CA GLU A 198 -3.85 -1.21 -16.17
C GLU A 198 -3.18 -2.56 -16.51
N VAL A 199 -2.03 -2.88 -15.89
CA VAL A 199 -1.45 -4.24 -15.98
C VAL A 199 -2.39 -5.27 -15.37
N VAL A 200 -3.00 -4.97 -14.21
CA VAL A 200 -4.01 -5.85 -13.59
C VAL A 200 -5.18 -6.05 -14.55
N ALA A 201 -5.68 -4.98 -15.15
CA ALA A 201 -6.81 -5.06 -16.09
C ALA A 201 -6.47 -5.88 -17.33
N ALA A 202 -5.33 -5.62 -17.96
CA ALA A 202 -4.90 -6.35 -19.15
C ALA A 202 -4.69 -7.85 -18.88
N ALA A 203 -4.06 -8.21 -17.76
CA ALA A 203 -3.74 -9.59 -17.43
C ALA A 203 -4.96 -10.40 -16.92
N SER A 204 -5.93 -9.73 -16.31
CA SER A 204 -7.13 -10.38 -15.76
C SER A 204 -8.32 -10.38 -16.72
N GLY A 205 -8.38 -9.45 -17.65
CA GLY A 205 -9.55 -9.17 -18.48
C GLY A 205 -10.69 -8.47 -17.72
N MET A 206 -10.42 -7.91 -16.54
CA MET A 206 -11.37 -7.20 -15.67
C MET A 206 -10.86 -5.79 -15.41
N ALA A 207 -11.76 -4.81 -15.27
CA ALA A 207 -11.34 -3.51 -14.74
C ALA A 207 -10.66 -3.68 -13.36
N TRP A 208 -9.73 -2.78 -13.01
CA TRP A 208 -9.02 -2.86 -11.73
C TRP A 208 -10.00 -2.87 -10.55
N GLU A 209 -11.06 -2.07 -10.61
CA GLU A 209 -12.09 -1.96 -9.59
C GLU A 209 -12.82 -3.29 -9.41
N ASP A 210 -13.26 -3.91 -10.49
CA ASP A 210 -13.99 -5.18 -10.46
C ASP A 210 -13.08 -6.31 -9.95
N PHE A 211 -11.81 -6.30 -10.34
CA PHE A 211 -10.83 -7.25 -9.84
C PHE A 211 -10.63 -7.09 -8.33
N VAL A 212 -10.39 -5.87 -7.87
CA VAL A 212 -10.21 -5.57 -6.44
C VAL A 212 -11.46 -5.95 -5.65
N GLN A 213 -12.64 -5.56 -6.14
CA GLN A 213 -13.91 -5.90 -5.47
C GLN A 213 -14.04 -7.43 -5.31
N THR A 214 -13.98 -8.15 -6.40
CA THR A 214 -14.32 -9.58 -6.40
C THR A 214 -13.21 -10.49 -5.85
N ARG A 215 -11.94 -10.09 -6.04
CA ARG A 215 -10.80 -10.95 -5.71
C ARG A 215 -10.14 -10.62 -4.37
N ILE A 216 -10.44 -9.42 -3.82
CA ILE A 216 -9.84 -8.95 -2.57
C ILE A 216 -10.94 -8.61 -1.57
N LEU A 217 -11.76 -7.58 -1.83
CA LEU A 217 -12.70 -7.05 -0.85
C LEU A 217 -13.76 -8.07 -0.45
N ASP A 218 -14.42 -8.70 -1.41
CA ASP A 218 -15.44 -9.72 -1.15
C ASP A 218 -14.87 -10.92 -0.38
N ARG A 219 -13.63 -11.30 -0.70
CA ARG A 219 -12.92 -12.39 -0.01
C ARG A 219 -12.60 -12.08 1.44
N LEU A 220 -12.39 -10.80 1.75
CA LEU A 220 -12.13 -10.30 3.10
C LEU A 220 -13.39 -9.91 3.86
N GLY A 221 -14.58 -10.02 3.24
CA GLY A 221 -15.85 -9.58 3.82
C GLY A 221 -15.97 -8.06 3.94
N MET A 222 -15.20 -7.30 3.16
CA MET A 222 -15.18 -5.82 3.16
C MET A 222 -16.31 -5.25 2.26
N SER A 223 -17.56 -5.64 2.54
CA SER A 223 -18.71 -5.37 1.68
C SER A 223 -19.08 -3.89 1.57
N GLU A 224 -18.63 -3.05 2.50
CA GLU A 224 -18.91 -1.60 2.49
C GLU A 224 -17.78 -0.79 1.85
N THR A 225 -16.61 -1.41 1.60
CA THR A 225 -15.47 -0.74 0.98
C THR A 225 -15.67 -0.61 -0.52
N LEU A 226 -15.45 0.59 -1.05
CA LEU A 226 -15.59 0.88 -2.48
C LEU A 226 -14.21 1.07 -3.12
N PRO A 227 -13.91 0.38 -4.24
CA PRO A 227 -12.63 0.54 -4.94
C PRO A 227 -12.60 1.78 -5.87
N VAL A 228 -13.43 2.77 -5.59
CA VAL A 228 -13.55 4.02 -6.34
C VAL A 228 -13.65 5.20 -5.38
N MET A 229 -13.26 6.39 -5.84
CA MET A 229 -13.64 7.65 -5.18
C MET A 229 -14.89 8.20 -5.88
N THR A 230 -15.95 8.36 -5.11
CA THR A 230 -17.19 9.03 -5.55
C THR A 230 -17.18 10.49 -5.13
#